data_4da0706159f26117b5a6c3f956167316
#
_entry.id   4da0706159f26117b5a6c3f956167316
#
_cell.length_a   1.000
_cell.length_b   1.000
_cell.length_c   1.000
_cell.angle_alpha   90.00
_cell.angle_beta   90.00
_cell.angle_gamma   90.00
#
_symmetry.space_group_name_H-M   'P 1'
#
loop_
_entity.id
_entity.type
_entity.pdbx_description
1 polymer ?
#
loop_
_entity_poly.entity_id
_entity_poly.type
_entity_poly.pdbx_seq_one_letter_code
_entity_poly.pdbx_strand_id
1 'polypeptide(L)'
;MHKMREFLLWRNCTNQCDFCWQCKMGDMETLLSHEEMLTCINETIDKIKNINKGDDVLLVGGEILASYNDEVNKYMYRLIDLCVELVKTGYIRFLYINTNLMYEDRVNLTYLLDMVKGIEERLKFTTSYDIRGRFKSEKSRATFLDNLKYIRDNYPKVNVVVNTIITKQMTNSCFNFDRFQKEYGIKYINFIPYIPVKDDRSMDVDFKSIVKVLLQNEKKYPGYIKFYIKDLDMNQDKILYEYHKNKGYIECTSEYGECGHNINFRKVTGDGCYICKLKDLFGY
;
A
#
# COMPACT_ATOMS: atom_id res chain seq x y z
N MET A 1 8.68 -2.69 22.09
CA MET A 1 7.84 -1.95 21.11
C MET A 1 7.82 -2.78 19.86
N HIS A 2 6.65 -3.21 19.39
CA HIS A 2 6.52 -4.00 18.17
C HIS A 2 6.82 -3.14 16.95
N LYS A 3 7.60 -3.65 16.02
CA LYS A 3 7.97 -2.94 14.79
C LYS A 3 7.42 -3.68 13.57
N MET A 4 7.00 -2.93 12.58
CA MET A 4 6.75 -3.46 11.26
C MET A 4 8.07 -3.51 10.50
N ARG A 5 8.40 -4.68 9.96
CA ARG A 5 9.58 -4.90 9.14
C ARG A 5 9.12 -5.03 7.70
N GLU A 6 9.48 -4.06 6.90
CA GLU A 6 9.15 -4.00 5.48
C GLU A 6 10.28 -4.62 4.65
N PHE A 7 9.89 -5.49 3.73
CA PHE A 7 10.77 -6.17 2.77
C PHE A 7 10.29 -5.86 1.36
N LEU A 8 11.04 -5.02 0.66
CA LEU A 8 10.82 -4.77 -0.77
C LEU A 8 11.49 -5.88 -1.57
N LEU A 9 10.66 -6.71 -2.24
CA LEU A 9 11.17 -7.79 -3.09
C LEU A 9 11.66 -7.24 -4.43
N TRP A 10 10.73 -6.71 -5.24
CA TRP A 10 11.03 -6.17 -6.58
C TRP A 10 10.05 -5.09 -6.98
N ARG A 11 10.35 -4.44 -8.10
CA ARG A 11 9.46 -3.42 -8.68
C ARG A 11 8.67 -3.91 -9.89
N ASN A 12 8.88 -5.15 -10.32
CA ASN A 12 8.15 -5.77 -11.43
C ASN A 12 6.64 -5.75 -11.14
N CYS A 13 5.89 -5.14 -12.03
CA CYS A 13 4.44 -5.04 -11.92
C CYS A 13 3.83 -4.98 -13.31
N THR A 14 2.80 -5.75 -13.55
CA THR A 14 2.05 -5.75 -14.81
C THR A 14 1.13 -4.55 -14.96
N ASN A 15 0.92 -3.80 -13.87
CA ASN A 15 0.04 -2.65 -13.85
C ASN A 15 0.85 -1.34 -13.81
N GLN A 16 0.46 -0.39 -14.67
CA GLN A 16 1.08 0.93 -14.78
C GLN A 16 0.11 2.01 -14.30
N CYS A 17 -0.10 2.10 -12.98
CA CYS A 17 -0.99 3.10 -12.41
C CYS A 17 -0.47 4.53 -12.66
N ASP A 18 -1.37 5.47 -12.98
CA ASP A 18 -1.00 6.86 -13.30
C ASP A 18 -0.36 7.61 -12.13
N PHE A 19 -0.61 7.17 -10.90
CA PHE A 19 -0.10 7.75 -9.66
C PHE A 19 1.00 6.89 -9.01
N CYS A 20 1.43 5.79 -9.65
CA CYS A 20 2.44 4.91 -9.07
C CYS A 20 3.81 5.61 -9.10
N TRP A 21 4.34 5.89 -7.92
CA TRP A 21 5.66 6.50 -7.81
C TRP A 21 6.76 5.58 -8.37
N GLN A 22 6.64 4.27 -8.20
CA GLN A 22 7.58 3.30 -8.77
C GLN A 22 7.65 3.37 -10.31
N CYS A 23 6.49 3.59 -10.96
CA CYS A 23 6.41 3.70 -12.41
C CYS A 23 6.87 5.07 -12.94
N LYS A 24 6.72 6.14 -12.15
CA LYS A 24 6.94 7.53 -12.63
C LYS A 24 8.33 8.08 -12.33
N MET A 25 9.09 7.43 -11.46
CA MET A 25 10.38 7.97 -11.01
C MET A 25 11.58 7.63 -11.92
N GLY A 26 11.32 7.06 -13.09
CA GLY A 26 12.37 6.83 -14.11
C GLY A 26 13.30 5.65 -13.79
N ASP A 27 13.21 5.09 -12.59
CA ASP A 27 14.02 3.94 -12.17
C ASP A 27 13.37 2.60 -12.60
N MET A 28 12.43 2.64 -13.53
CA MET A 28 11.86 1.43 -14.15
C MET A 28 12.84 0.70 -15.09
N GLU A 29 14.04 1.24 -15.26
CA GLU A 29 15.06 0.60 -16.08
C GLU A 29 15.57 -0.72 -15.51
N THR A 30 15.22 -1.06 -14.29
CA THR A 30 15.62 -2.33 -13.66
C THR A 30 14.41 -3.14 -13.21
N LEU A 31 13.63 -3.61 -14.17
CA LEU A 31 12.81 -4.79 -13.91
C LEU A 31 13.77 -5.97 -13.71
N LEU A 32 13.65 -6.64 -12.58
CA LEU A 32 14.48 -7.79 -12.29
C LEU A 32 14.19 -8.92 -13.28
N SER A 33 15.22 -9.57 -13.76
CA SER A 33 15.15 -10.87 -14.40
C SER A 33 14.64 -11.94 -13.43
N HIS A 34 14.24 -13.09 -13.92
CA HIS A 34 13.80 -14.18 -13.04
C HIS A 34 14.90 -14.62 -12.09
N GLU A 35 16.16 -14.67 -12.55
CA GLU A 35 17.33 -15.02 -11.72
C GLU A 35 17.56 -14.01 -10.59
N GLU A 36 17.44 -12.71 -10.88
CA GLU A 36 17.53 -11.66 -9.88
C GLU A 36 16.36 -11.72 -8.88
N MET A 37 15.14 -12.10 -9.33
CA MET A 37 14.02 -12.36 -8.43
C MET A 37 14.32 -13.50 -7.46
N LEU A 38 14.90 -14.60 -7.93
CA LEU A 38 15.30 -15.73 -7.06
C LEU A 38 16.30 -15.29 -6.01
N THR A 39 17.30 -14.51 -6.40
CA THR A 39 18.31 -13.94 -5.49
C THR A 39 17.62 -13.07 -4.44
N CYS A 40 16.72 -12.16 -4.86
CA CYS A 40 16.00 -11.26 -3.97
C CYS A 40 15.11 -12.01 -2.96
N ILE A 41 14.44 -13.09 -3.39
CA ILE A 41 13.65 -13.94 -2.49
C ILE A 41 14.55 -14.60 -1.44
N ASN A 42 15.68 -15.17 -1.83
CA ASN A 42 16.62 -15.83 -0.90
C ASN A 42 17.16 -14.84 0.12
N GLU A 43 17.61 -13.66 -0.31
CA GLU A 43 18.05 -12.61 0.61
C GLU A 43 16.94 -12.17 1.58
N THR A 44 15.70 -12.09 1.09
CA THR A 44 14.56 -11.74 1.93
C THR A 44 14.27 -12.83 2.96
N ILE A 45 14.34 -14.11 2.57
CA ILE A 45 14.23 -15.25 3.49
C ILE A 45 15.29 -15.14 4.60
N ASP A 46 16.55 -14.86 4.25
CA ASP A 46 17.62 -14.75 5.23
C ASP A 46 17.46 -13.54 6.16
N LYS A 47 16.97 -12.41 5.65
CA LYS A 47 16.64 -11.25 6.47
C LYS A 47 15.48 -11.55 7.45
N ILE A 48 14.44 -12.25 6.99
CA ILE A 48 13.26 -12.60 7.81
C ILE A 48 13.64 -13.56 8.94
N LYS A 49 14.55 -14.50 8.73
CA LYS A 49 15.05 -15.40 9.79
C LYS A 49 15.71 -14.65 10.96
N ASN A 50 16.17 -13.43 10.73
CA ASN A 50 16.89 -12.59 11.70
C ASN A 50 16.03 -11.46 12.30
N ILE A 51 14.72 -11.44 12.11
CA ILE A 51 13.84 -10.43 12.73
C ILE A 51 13.62 -10.73 14.21
N ASN A 52 13.13 -9.73 14.95
CA ASN A 52 12.85 -9.92 16.37
C ASN A 52 11.49 -10.57 16.59
N LYS A 53 11.41 -11.41 17.64
CA LYS A 53 10.14 -11.97 18.08
C LYS A 53 9.14 -10.87 18.42
N GLY A 54 7.93 -11.00 17.92
CA GLY A 54 6.83 -10.05 18.12
C GLY A 54 6.79 -8.91 17.11
N ASP A 55 7.73 -8.81 16.18
CA ASP A 55 7.64 -7.88 15.05
C ASP A 55 6.56 -8.36 14.05
N ASP A 56 6.10 -7.45 13.20
CA ASP A 56 5.24 -7.74 12.07
C ASP A 56 6.08 -7.80 10.79
N VAL A 57 5.68 -8.60 9.81
CA VAL A 57 6.32 -8.67 8.49
C VAL A 57 5.40 -8.06 7.44
N LEU A 58 5.92 -7.14 6.64
CA LEU A 58 5.26 -6.56 5.48
C LEU A 58 6.08 -6.89 4.22
N LEU A 59 5.49 -7.67 3.33
CA LEU A 59 6.05 -7.93 2.01
C LEU A 59 5.45 -6.93 1.00
N VAL A 60 6.32 -6.20 0.33
CA VAL A 60 5.96 -5.18 -0.66
C VAL A 60 6.72 -5.40 -1.96
N GLY A 61 6.22 -4.80 -3.03
CA GLY A 61 6.85 -4.84 -4.34
C GLY A 61 5.98 -4.18 -5.39
N GLY A 62 6.29 -4.42 -6.64
CA GLY A 62 5.41 -4.09 -7.75
C GLY A 62 4.14 -4.95 -7.66
N GLU A 63 4.25 -6.25 -8.00
CA GLU A 63 3.23 -7.26 -7.70
C GLU A 63 3.93 -8.56 -7.31
N ILE A 64 3.80 -8.94 -6.06
CA ILE A 64 4.54 -10.09 -5.50
C ILE A 64 3.77 -11.41 -5.56
N LEU A 65 2.46 -11.36 -5.77
CA LEU A 65 1.61 -12.56 -5.88
C LEU A 65 1.28 -12.94 -7.33
N ALA A 66 1.73 -12.16 -8.32
CA ALA A 66 1.62 -12.58 -9.71
C ALA A 66 2.46 -13.83 -9.98
N SER A 67 1.98 -14.69 -10.86
CA SER A 67 2.74 -15.83 -11.36
C SER A 67 3.72 -15.34 -12.44
N TYR A 68 5.02 -15.57 -12.23
CA TYR A 68 6.06 -15.19 -13.20
C TYR A 68 6.53 -16.40 -14.03
N ASN A 69 7.03 -17.42 -13.34
CA ASN A 69 7.33 -18.74 -13.89
C ASN A 69 7.38 -19.77 -12.74
N ASP A 70 7.45 -21.05 -13.07
CA ASP A 70 7.41 -22.14 -12.10
C ASP A 70 8.53 -22.06 -11.06
N GLU A 71 9.72 -21.63 -11.47
CA GLU A 71 10.86 -21.53 -10.58
C GLU A 71 10.70 -20.37 -9.59
N VAL A 72 10.35 -19.18 -10.04
CA VAL A 72 10.07 -18.02 -9.18
C VAL A 72 8.91 -18.35 -8.23
N ASN A 73 7.83 -18.97 -8.72
CA ASN A 73 6.70 -19.39 -7.90
C ASN A 73 7.14 -20.36 -6.80
N LYS A 74 7.98 -21.36 -7.11
CA LYS A 74 8.51 -22.31 -6.12
C LYS A 74 9.32 -21.61 -5.02
N TYR A 75 10.13 -20.62 -5.36
CA TYR A 75 10.88 -19.84 -4.35
C TYR A 75 9.93 -18.93 -3.55
N MET A 76 8.90 -18.38 -4.18
CA MET A 76 7.88 -17.61 -3.47
C MET A 76 7.12 -18.47 -2.45
N TYR A 77 6.82 -19.74 -2.77
CA TYR A 77 6.23 -20.67 -1.79
C TYR A 77 7.14 -20.86 -0.57
N ARG A 78 8.45 -20.99 -0.76
CA ARG A 78 9.39 -21.09 0.37
C ARG A 78 9.37 -19.85 1.28
N LEU A 79 9.25 -18.67 0.69
CA LEU A 79 9.10 -17.40 1.45
C LEU A 79 7.78 -17.36 2.19
N ILE A 80 6.68 -17.74 1.53
CA ILE A 80 5.35 -17.83 2.12
C ILE A 80 5.36 -18.84 3.29
N ASP A 81 5.90 -20.03 3.09
CA ASP A 81 6.00 -21.07 4.12
C ASP A 81 6.72 -20.57 5.37
N LEU A 82 7.87 -19.92 5.19
CA LEU A 82 8.62 -19.33 6.30
C LEU A 82 7.78 -18.28 7.05
N CYS A 83 7.18 -17.34 6.33
CA CYS A 83 6.36 -16.29 6.96
C CYS A 83 5.16 -16.87 7.71
N VAL A 84 4.46 -17.84 7.11
CA VAL A 84 3.31 -18.49 7.73
C VAL A 84 3.71 -19.31 8.96
N GLU A 85 4.83 -20.03 8.91
CA GLU A 85 5.34 -20.77 10.07
C GLU A 85 5.69 -19.82 11.22
N LEU A 86 6.31 -18.70 10.94
CA LEU A 86 6.60 -17.67 11.95
C LEU A 86 5.32 -17.07 12.55
N VAL A 87 4.23 -16.94 11.77
CA VAL A 87 2.91 -16.53 12.28
C VAL A 87 2.30 -17.64 13.16
N LYS A 88 2.32 -18.90 12.69
CA LYS A 88 1.76 -20.05 13.43
C LYS A 88 2.42 -20.25 14.77
N THR A 89 3.73 -20.11 14.83
CA THR A 89 4.50 -20.22 16.07
C THR A 89 4.41 -19.00 16.98
N GLY A 90 3.77 -17.92 16.51
CA GLY A 90 3.68 -16.65 17.24
C GLY A 90 5.01 -15.90 17.33
N TYR A 91 5.98 -16.24 16.48
CA TYR A 91 7.24 -15.53 16.40
C TYR A 91 7.03 -14.14 15.79
N ILE A 92 6.25 -14.02 14.70
CA ILE A 92 5.69 -12.77 14.20
C ILE A 92 4.19 -12.70 14.50
N ARG A 93 3.65 -11.49 14.66
CA ARG A 93 2.23 -11.30 15.01
C ARG A 93 1.34 -11.34 13.79
N PHE A 94 1.73 -10.59 12.75
CA PHE A 94 0.96 -10.44 11.52
C PHE A 94 1.87 -10.51 10.30
N LEU A 95 1.34 -11.11 9.25
CA LEU A 95 1.87 -11.03 7.90
C LEU A 95 1.04 -10.03 7.08
N TYR A 96 1.67 -9.01 6.56
CA TYR A 96 1.07 -8.02 5.67
C TYR A 96 1.59 -8.26 4.25
N ILE A 97 0.72 -8.20 3.29
CA ILE A 97 1.03 -8.35 1.87
C ILE A 97 0.45 -7.16 1.10
N ASN A 98 1.31 -6.41 0.42
CA ASN A 98 0.86 -5.43 -0.57
C ASN A 98 0.70 -6.11 -1.92
N THR A 99 -0.49 -6.04 -2.50
CA THR A 99 -0.81 -6.64 -3.80
C THR A 99 -1.77 -5.77 -4.59
N ASN A 100 -1.64 -5.78 -5.91
CA ASN A 100 -2.57 -5.08 -6.78
C ASN A 100 -3.86 -5.89 -7.08
N LEU A 101 -3.87 -7.20 -6.83
CA LEU A 101 -4.97 -8.13 -7.10
C LEU A 101 -5.45 -8.13 -8.58
N MET A 102 -4.60 -7.76 -9.55
CA MET A 102 -4.96 -7.66 -10.97
C MET A 102 -4.32 -8.76 -11.83
N TYR A 103 -4.02 -9.89 -11.25
CA TYR A 103 -3.51 -11.08 -11.93
C TYR A 103 -4.62 -12.12 -12.13
N GLU A 104 -4.64 -12.75 -13.31
CA GLU A 104 -5.64 -13.78 -13.67
C GLU A 104 -5.28 -15.14 -13.06
N ASP A 105 -3.99 -15.47 -13.05
CA ASP A 105 -3.48 -16.68 -12.41
C ASP A 105 -3.35 -16.46 -10.90
N ARG A 106 -4.14 -17.21 -10.13
CA ARG A 106 -4.24 -17.10 -8.67
C ARG A 106 -3.34 -18.08 -7.93
N VAL A 107 -2.43 -18.75 -8.60
CA VAL A 107 -1.67 -19.86 -8.00
C VAL A 107 -0.97 -19.43 -6.70
N ASN A 108 -0.26 -18.30 -6.70
CA ASN A 108 0.42 -17.80 -5.51
C ASN A 108 -0.53 -17.28 -4.44
N LEU A 109 -1.62 -16.61 -4.84
CA LEU A 109 -2.67 -16.15 -3.92
C LEU A 109 -3.35 -17.34 -3.24
N THR A 110 -3.76 -18.35 -4.01
CA THR A 110 -4.43 -19.54 -3.48
C THR A 110 -3.51 -20.31 -2.55
N TYR A 111 -2.24 -20.48 -2.93
CA TYR A 111 -1.24 -21.12 -2.08
C TYR A 111 -1.12 -20.42 -0.72
N LEU A 112 -0.92 -19.10 -0.71
CA LEU A 112 -0.85 -18.31 0.52
C LEU A 112 -2.11 -18.46 1.39
N LEU A 113 -3.28 -18.34 0.77
CA LEU A 113 -4.56 -18.41 1.47
C LEU A 113 -4.80 -19.79 2.09
N ASP A 114 -4.42 -20.86 1.38
CA ASP A 114 -4.51 -22.23 1.91
C ASP A 114 -3.54 -22.46 3.07
N MET A 115 -2.34 -21.90 3.00
CA MET A 115 -1.33 -22.03 4.06
C MET A 115 -1.73 -21.34 5.36
N VAL A 116 -2.54 -20.26 5.31
CA VAL A 116 -3.00 -19.52 6.50
C VAL A 116 -4.31 -20.02 7.08
N LYS A 117 -4.89 -21.10 6.56
CA LYS A 117 -6.12 -21.70 7.14
C LYS A 117 -5.95 -21.94 8.64
N GLY A 118 -6.94 -21.47 9.41
CA GLY A 118 -6.93 -21.53 10.88
C GLY A 118 -6.24 -20.35 11.58
N ILE A 119 -5.55 -19.49 10.83
CA ILE A 119 -4.91 -18.25 11.33
C ILE A 119 -5.17 -17.04 10.41
N GLU A 120 -6.23 -17.08 9.62
CA GLU A 120 -6.54 -16.12 8.56
C GLU A 120 -6.57 -14.66 9.06
N GLU A 121 -7.02 -14.44 10.30
CA GLU A 121 -7.07 -13.11 10.90
C GLU A 121 -5.70 -12.47 11.11
N ARG A 122 -4.61 -13.27 11.03
CA ARG A 122 -3.24 -12.78 11.10
C ARG A 122 -2.64 -12.43 9.75
N LEU A 123 -3.32 -12.76 8.64
CA LEU A 123 -2.99 -12.27 7.30
C LEU A 123 -3.74 -10.98 7.00
N LYS A 124 -3.02 -9.99 6.51
CA LYS A 124 -3.58 -8.70 6.11
C LYS A 124 -3.14 -8.35 4.70
N PHE A 125 -4.09 -8.23 3.80
CA PHE A 125 -3.86 -7.66 2.48
C PHE A 125 -4.03 -6.15 2.50
N THR A 126 -3.08 -5.45 1.90
CA THR A 126 -3.21 -4.05 1.52
C THR A 126 -3.22 -3.97 0.00
N THR A 127 -4.30 -3.44 -0.53
CA THR A 127 -4.45 -3.21 -1.97
C THR A 127 -4.96 -1.79 -2.20
N SER A 128 -5.21 -1.41 -3.44
CA SER A 128 -5.75 -0.08 -3.72
C SER A 128 -6.92 -0.19 -4.69
N TYR A 129 -7.88 0.70 -4.54
CA TYR A 129 -8.96 0.89 -5.50
C TYR A 129 -9.12 2.38 -5.77
N ASP A 130 -8.89 2.78 -7.00
CA ASP A 130 -8.99 4.18 -7.41
C ASP A 130 -9.95 4.30 -8.59
N ILE A 131 -10.78 5.32 -8.54
CA ILE A 131 -11.82 5.55 -9.54
C ILE A 131 -11.21 5.83 -10.92
N ARG A 132 -10.00 6.40 -10.93
CA ARG A 132 -9.26 6.71 -12.15
C ARG A 132 -7.77 6.49 -11.94
N GLY A 133 -7.09 6.11 -13.02
CA GLY A 133 -5.63 6.03 -13.05
C GLY A 133 -5.04 4.68 -12.60
N ARG A 134 -5.85 3.80 -12.00
CA ARG A 134 -5.40 2.48 -11.58
C ARG A 134 -5.67 1.39 -12.61
N PHE A 135 -6.91 1.30 -13.06
CA PHE A 135 -7.33 0.28 -14.01
C PHE A 135 -7.17 0.76 -15.43
N LYS A 136 -6.34 0.10 -16.22
CA LYS A 136 -6.10 0.44 -17.63
C LYS A 136 -7.19 -0.12 -18.57
N SER A 137 -7.99 -1.06 -18.07
CA SER A 137 -9.09 -1.67 -18.81
C SER A 137 -10.19 -2.15 -17.87
N GLU A 138 -11.41 -2.35 -18.39
CA GLU A 138 -12.48 -3.01 -17.65
C GLU A 138 -12.11 -4.46 -17.29
N LYS A 139 -11.27 -5.14 -18.08
CA LYS A 139 -10.77 -6.47 -17.77
C LYS A 139 -9.93 -6.45 -16.49
N SER A 140 -8.97 -5.53 -16.36
CA SER A 140 -8.13 -5.44 -15.14
C SER A 140 -8.96 -5.10 -13.91
N ARG A 141 -9.97 -4.25 -14.06
CA ARG A 141 -10.92 -3.93 -12.98
C ARG A 141 -11.77 -5.15 -12.59
N ALA A 142 -12.30 -5.87 -13.57
CA ALA A 142 -13.09 -7.09 -13.32
C ALA A 142 -12.23 -8.16 -12.61
N THR A 143 -10.99 -8.39 -13.05
CA THR A 143 -10.04 -9.31 -12.39
C THR A 143 -9.78 -8.91 -10.94
N PHE A 144 -9.56 -7.63 -10.67
CA PHE A 144 -9.39 -7.11 -9.30
C PHE A 144 -10.61 -7.43 -8.41
N LEU A 145 -11.82 -7.12 -8.90
CA LEU A 145 -13.06 -7.35 -8.15
C LEU A 145 -13.33 -8.84 -7.94
N ASP A 146 -13.00 -9.67 -8.91
CA ASP A 146 -13.16 -11.12 -8.84
C ASP A 146 -12.17 -11.73 -7.83
N ASN A 147 -10.94 -11.22 -7.74
CA ASN A 147 -9.98 -11.62 -6.71
C ASN A 147 -10.42 -11.18 -5.30
N LEU A 148 -10.95 -9.98 -5.15
CA LEU A 148 -11.56 -9.56 -3.86
C LEU A 148 -12.72 -10.45 -3.44
N LYS A 149 -13.61 -10.76 -4.39
CA LYS A 149 -14.74 -11.65 -4.16
C LYS A 149 -14.27 -13.06 -3.77
N TYR A 150 -13.27 -13.57 -4.46
CA TYR A 150 -12.68 -14.88 -4.14
C TYR A 150 -12.15 -14.94 -2.71
N ILE A 151 -11.42 -13.90 -2.25
CA ILE A 151 -10.93 -13.82 -0.87
C ILE A 151 -12.12 -13.78 0.11
N ARG A 152 -13.09 -12.90 -0.12
CA ARG A 152 -14.27 -12.76 0.75
C ARG A 152 -15.03 -14.07 0.90
N ASP A 153 -15.29 -14.77 -0.21
CA ASP A 153 -16.18 -15.93 -0.25
C ASP A 153 -15.51 -17.18 0.35
N ASN A 154 -14.20 -17.32 0.17
CA ASN A 154 -13.48 -18.51 0.60
C ASN A 154 -12.67 -18.33 1.90
N TYR A 155 -12.28 -17.09 2.23
CA TYR A 155 -11.40 -16.76 3.37
C TYR A 155 -11.91 -15.52 4.12
N PRO A 156 -13.13 -15.51 4.65
CA PRO A 156 -13.80 -14.32 5.17
C PRO A 156 -13.12 -13.69 6.41
N LYS A 157 -12.22 -14.41 7.06
CA LYS A 157 -11.45 -13.91 8.21
C LYS A 157 -10.17 -13.19 7.81
N VAL A 158 -9.75 -13.29 6.56
CA VAL A 158 -8.60 -12.53 6.05
C VAL A 158 -8.94 -11.04 6.05
N ASN A 159 -8.05 -10.22 6.60
CA ASN A 159 -8.24 -8.78 6.63
C ASN A 159 -7.79 -8.13 5.32
N VAL A 160 -8.72 -7.57 4.57
CA VAL A 160 -8.41 -6.77 3.37
C VAL A 160 -8.61 -5.29 3.68
N VAL A 161 -7.56 -4.52 3.45
CA VAL A 161 -7.54 -3.06 3.53
C VAL A 161 -7.37 -2.49 2.13
N VAL A 162 -8.19 -1.53 1.77
CA VAL A 162 -8.10 -0.85 0.49
C VAL A 162 -7.63 0.58 0.68
N ASN A 163 -6.54 0.94 0.02
CA ASN A 163 -6.10 2.31 -0.10
C ASN A 163 -6.81 2.97 -1.31
N THR A 164 -7.27 4.19 -1.15
CA THR A 164 -7.87 5.00 -2.20
C THR A 164 -7.23 6.37 -2.20
N ILE A 165 -6.73 6.79 -3.35
CA ILE A 165 -6.14 8.12 -3.48
C ILE A 165 -7.23 9.17 -3.58
N ILE A 166 -7.14 10.20 -2.74
CA ILE A 166 -8.06 11.34 -2.79
C ILE A 166 -7.67 12.19 -4.00
N THR A 167 -8.46 12.08 -5.06
CA THR A 167 -8.29 12.84 -6.30
C THR A 167 -9.53 13.67 -6.57
N LYS A 168 -9.42 14.66 -7.46
CA LYS A 168 -10.58 15.44 -7.94
C LYS A 168 -11.68 14.55 -8.51
N GLN A 169 -11.31 13.48 -9.19
CA GLN A 169 -12.26 12.51 -9.75
C GLN A 169 -12.96 11.72 -8.64
N MET A 170 -12.23 11.32 -7.60
CA MET A 170 -12.81 10.63 -6.45
C MET A 170 -13.79 11.51 -5.70
N THR A 171 -13.43 12.78 -5.41
CA THR A 171 -14.30 13.71 -4.66
C THR A 171 -15.56 14.11 -5.43
N ASN A 172 -15.52 14.11 -6.77
CA ASN A 172 -16.65 14.42 -7.64
C ASN A 172 -17.46 13.20 -8.08
N SER A 173 -17.05 11.98 -7.64
CA SER A 173 -17.74 10.76 -8.04
C SER A 173 -18.95 10.48 -7.18
N CYS A 174 -19.92 9.75 -7.75
CA CYS A 174 -21.05 9.16 -7.03
C CYS A 174 -20.72 7.76 -6.49
N PHE A 175 -19.43 7.38 -6.44
CA PHE A 175 -19.03 6.04 -6.01
C PHE A 175 -19.37 5.82 -4.54
N ASN A 176 -20.08 4.75 -4.25
CA ASN A 176 -20.49 4.42 -2.88
C ASN A 176 -19.48 3.47 -2.22
N PHE A 177 -18.51 4.05 -1.54
CA PHE A 177 -17.47 3.30 -0.83
C PHE A 177 -18.02 2.39 0.28
N ASP A 178 -19.13 2.75 0.93
CA ASP A 178 -19.74 1.92 1.96
C ASP A 178 -20.37 0.64 1.38
N ARG A 179 -21.03 0.78 0.24
CA ARG A 179 -21.55 -0.37 -0.51
C ARG A 179 -20.39 -1.25 -0.98
N PHE A 180 -19.37 -0.66 -1.57
CA PHE A 180 -18.18 -1.37 -2.04
C PHE A 180 -17.51 -2.15 -0.90
N GLN A 181 -17.31 -1.52 0.25
CA GLN A 181 -16.72 -2.15 1.43
C GLN A 181 -17.52 -3.37 1.88
N LYS A 182 -18.84 -3.25 1.97
CA LYS A 182 -19.74 -4.34 2.38
C LYS A 182 -19.77 -5.46 1.34
N GLU A 183 -19.87 -5.09 0.07
CA GLU A 183 -19.99 -6.03 -1.04
C GLU A 183 -18.76 -6.93 -1.18
N TYR A 184 -17.57 -6.40 -0.89
CA TYR A 184 -16.31 -7.14 -1.04
C TYR A 184 -15.65 -7.57 0.29
N GLY A 185 -16.32 -7.41 1.42
CA GLY A 185 -15.79 -7.80 2.73
C GLY A 185 -14.54 -7.04 3.16
N ILE A 186 -14.38 -5.80 2.69
CA ILE A 186 -13.22 -4.97 2.98
C ILE A 186 -13.28 -4.51 4.44
N LYS A 187 -12.19 -4.70 5.19
CA LYS A 187 -12.14 -4.34 6.61
C LYS A 187 -12.30 -2.82 6.82
N TYR A 188 -11.52 -2.04 6.09
CA TYR A 188 -11.65 -0.58 6.02
C TYR A 188 -10.97 -0.02 4.78
N ILE A 189 -11.34 1.22 4.44
CA ILE A 189 -10.76 1.95 3.32
C ILE A 189 -9.96 3.12 3.88
N ASN A 190 -8.68 3.19 3.52
CA ASN A 190 -7.81 4.32 3.80
C ASN A 190 -7.87 5.31 2.65
N PHE A 191 -8.04 6.58 2.96
CA PHE A 191 -7.99 7.65 1.98
C PHE A 191 -6.64 8.35 2.05
N ILE A 192 -5.86 8.25 0.99
CA ILE A 192 -4.50 8.79 0.91
C ILE A 192 -4.53 10.02 0.00
N PRO A 193 -3.89 11.15 0.38
CA PRO A 193 -3.83 12.31 -0.51
C PRO A 193 -3.05 11.98 -1.78
N TYR A 194 -3.48 12.53 -2.90
CA TYR A 194 -2.70 12.47 -4.12
C TYR A 194 -1.42 13.29 -3.96
N ILE A 195 -0.29 12.67 -4.28
CA ILE A 195 1.01 13.33 -4.34
C ILE A 195 1.41 13.40 -5.82
N PRO A 196 1.47 14.60 -6.41
CA PRO A 196 1.83 14.73 -7.81
C PRO A 196 3.28 14.29 -8.03
N VAL A 197 3.48 13.45 -9.03
CA VAL A 197 4.79 13.04 -9.48
C VAL A 197 5.09 13.80 -10.79
N LYS A 198 6.28 14.41 -10.91
CA LYS A 198 6.71 15.15 -12.10
C LYS A 198 5.75 16.32 -12.48
N ASP A 199 5.27 17.06 -11.50
CA ASP A 199 4.40 18.23 -11.69
C ASP A 199 3.06 17.94 -12.40
N ASP A 200 2.65 16.68 -12.52
CA ASP A 200 1.32 16.31 -13.01
C ASP A 200 0.26 16.65 -11.96
N ARG A 201 -0.49 17.73 -12.22
CA ARG A 201 -1.56 18.21 -11.35
C ARG A 201 -2.96 17.84 -11.84
N SER A 202 -3.08 16.97 -12.82
CA SER A 202 -4.38 16.59 -13.40
C SER A 202 -5.33 15.95 -12.40
N MET A 203 -4.82 15.42 -11.31
CA MET A 203 -5.58 14.77 -10.24
C MET A 203 -5.61 15.55 -8.93
N ASP A 204 -5.02 16.75 -8.88
CA ASP A 204 -5.00 17.59 -7.68
C ASP A 204 -6.41 17.85 -7.14
N VAL A 205 -6.47 17.90 -5.82
CA VAL A 205 -7.69 18.18 -5.07
C VAL A 205 -7.40 19.29 -4.05
N ASP A 206 -8.36 20.16 -3.84
CA ASP A 206 -8.21 21.22 -2.85
C ASP A 206 -8.25 20.68 -1.42
N PHE A 207 -7.57 21.40 -0.51
CA PHE A 207 -7.45 20.99 0.90
C PHE A 207 -8.80 20.82 1.59
N LYS A 208 -9.80 21.67 1.29
CA LYS A 208 -11.13 21.58 1.87
C LYS A 208 -11.84 20.27 1.51
N SER A 209 -11.69 19.83 0.26
CA SER A 209 -12.22 18.53 -0.19
C SER A 209 -11.55 17.36 0.49
N ILE A 210 -10.24 17.43 0.73
CA ILE A 210 -9.50 16.42 1.50
C ILE A 210 -10.02 16.35 2.94
N VAL A 211 -10.11 17.50 3.62
CA VAL A 211 -10.64 17.59 4.99
C VAL A 211 -12.05 17.00 5.08
N LYS A 212 -12.92 17.30 4.10
CA LYS A 212 -14.26 16.72 4.05
C LYS A 212 -14.26 15.21 4.04
N VAL A 213 -13.39 14.59 3.23
CA VAL A 213 -13.26 13.12 3.16
C VAL A 213 -12.77 12.55 4.49
N LEU A 214 -11.77 13.19 5.12
CA LEU A 214 -11.25 12.75 6.40
C LEU A 214 -12.28 12.85 7.53
N LEU A 215 -13.05 13.94 7.58
CA LEU A 215 -14.13 14.12 8.55
C LEU A 215 -15.26 13.09 8.37
N GLN A 216 -15.61 12.74 7.14
CA GLN A 216 -16.57 11.67 6.87
C GLN A 216 -16.08 10.33 7.40
N ASN A 217 -14.79 10.03 7.24
CA ASN A 217 -14.18 8.81 7.79
C ASN A 217 -14.08 8.84 9.30
N GLU A 218 -13.71 9.97 9.90
CA GLU A 218 -13.67 10.14 11.36
C GLU A 218 -15.04 9.87 12.00
N LYS A 219 -16.11 10.37 11.36
CA LYS A 219 -17.49 10.09 11.80
C LYS A 219 -17.82 8.60 11.78
N LYS A 220 -17.28 7.87 10.79
CA LYS A 220 -17.51 6.43 10.63
C LYS A 220 -16.60 5.58 11.52
N TYR A 221 -15.36 6.03 11.69
CA TYR A 221 -14.31 5.36 12.45
C TYR A 221 -13.64 6.35 13.41
N PRO A 222 -14.17 6.53 14.61
CA PRO A 222 -13.60 7.46 15.59
C PRO A 222 -12.12 7.21 15.86
N GLY A 223 -11.30 8.25 15.79
CA GLY A 223 -9.84 8.17 15.89
C GLY A 223 -9.11 7.97 14.55
N TYR A 224 -9.86 7.92 13.42
CA TYR A 224 -9.27 7.75 12.09
C TYR A 224 -8.29 8.88 11.73
N ILE A 225 -8.64 10.13 11.99
CA ILE A 225 -7.77 11.29 11.69
C ILE A 225 -6.48 11.22 12.48
N LYS A 226 -6.54 10.88 13.77
CA LYS A 226 -5.36 10.71 14.61
C LYS A 226 -4.44 9.61 14.08
N PHE A 227 -5.02 8.47 13.71
CA PHE A 227 -4.29 7.36 13.11
C PHE A 227 -3.67 7.79 11.78
N TYR A 228 -4.45 8.45 10.91
CA TYR A 228 -4.04 8.91 9.60
C TYR A 228 -2.84 9.88 9.66
N ILE A 229 -2.90 10.89 10.55
CA ILE A 229 -1.80 11.85 10.74
C ILE A 229 -0.56 11.14 11.26
N LYS A 230 -0.72 10.22 12.22
CA LYS A 230 0.39 9.44 12.77
C LYS A 230 1.04 8.51 11.73
N ASP A 231 0.24 7.88 10.88
CA ASP A 231 0.72 7.00 9.82
C ASP A 231 1.51 7.79 8.76
N LEU A 232 1.00 8.96 8.37
CA LEU A 232 1.70 9.88 7.48
C LEU A 232 3.02 10.37 8.08
N ASP A 233 3.08 10.67 9.38
CA ASP A 233 4.31 11.09 10.06
C ASP A 233 5.38 9.99 10.12
N MET A 234 4.97 8.73 10.20
CA MET A 234 5.90 7.64 10.52
C MET A 234 6.42 6.87 9.31
N ASN A 235 5.64 6.72 8.24
CA ASN A 235 5.91 5.66 7.26
C ASN A 235 6.20 6.12 5.83
N GLN A 236 5.64 7.22 5.36
CA GLN A 236 5.79 7.60 3.95
C GLN A 236 6.93 8.60 3.71
N ASP A 237 7.32 9.34 4.74
CA ASP A 237 8.16 10.51 4.55
C ASP A 237 9.64 10.21 4.51
N LYS A 238 10.11 9.21 5.27
CA LYS A 238 11.55 8.99 5.37
C LYS A 238 12.15 8.47 4.06
N ILE A 239 11.47 7.54 3.41
CA ILE A 239 11.93 6.95 2.13
C ILE A 239 11.82 7.98 1.00
N LEU A 240 10.69 8.69 0.94
CA LEU A 240 10.49 9.76 -0.05
C LEU A 240 11.41 10.97 0.23
N TYR A 241 11.64 11.32 1.50
CA TYR A 241 12.56 12.37 1.90
C TYR A 241 14.00 12.07 1.46
N GLU A 242 14.53 10.90 1.81
CA GLU A 242 15.88 10.49 1.42
C GLU A 242 16.03 10.45 -0.11
N TYR A 243 15.02 9.94 -0.81
CA TYR A 243 15.02 9.93 -2.26
C TYR A 243 15.04 11.35 -2.85
N HIS A 244 14.20 12.24 -2.38
CA HIS A 244 14.12 13.62 -2.89
C HIS A 244 15.32 14.47 -2.48
N LYS A 245 15.87 14.26 -1.30
CA LYS A 245 17.13 14.87 -0.86
C LYS A 245 18.28 14.53 -1.80
N ASN A 246 18.40 13.25 -2.15
CA ASN A 246 19.44 12.78 -3.07
C ASN A 246 19.25 13.25 -4.52
N LYS A 247 18.06 13.70 -4.90
CA LYS A 247 17.76 14.28 -6.24
C LYS A 247 17.78 15.81 -6.27
N GLY A 248 18.18 16.49 -5.18
CA GLY A 248 18.31 17.96 -5.12
C GLY A 248 16.99 18.72 -5.03
N TYR A 249 15.91 18.08 -4.58
CA TYR A 249 14.67 18.78 -4.30
C TYR A 249 14.77 19.58 -3.00
N ILE A 250 14.18 20.79 -2.98
CA ILE A 250 14.25 21.73 -1.85
C ILE A 250 13.49 21.17 -0.65
N GLU A 251 14.12 21.14 0.51
CA GLU A 251 13.53 20.73 1.77
C GLU A 251 12.37 21.64 2.21
N CYS A 252 11.36 21.07 2.85
CA CYS A 252 10.35 21.86 3.55
C CYS A 252 10.97 22.44 4.82
N THR A 253 11.23 23.73 4.84
CA THR A 253 11.51 24.47 6.07
C THR A 253 10.17 24.85 6.70
N SER A 254 9.65 24.07 7.63
CA SER A 254 8.47 24.44 8.39
C SER A 254 8.89 25.14 9.68
N GLU A 255 8.04 26.03 10.20
CA GLU A 255 8.20 26.64 11.52
C GLU A 255 8.18 25.61 12.66
N TYR A 256 7.81 24.39 12.37
CA TYR A 256 7.68 23.26 13.30
C TYR A 256 8.93 22.38 13.43
N GLY A 257 10.09 22.85 12.96
CA GLY A 257 11.35 22.11 13.01
C GLY A 257 11.57 21.21 11.79
N GLU A 258 12.46 20.24 11.90
CA GLU A 258 12.80 19.31 10.83
C GLU A 258 11.58 18.42 10.47
N CYS A 259 10.68 19.01 9.71
CA CYS A 259 9.58 18.31 9.11
C CYS A 259 10.11 17.54 7.91
N GLY A 260 10.25 16.22 7.99
CA GLY A 260 10.66 15.38 6.88
C GLY A 260 9.68 15.37 5.69
N HIS A 261 8.66 16.24 5.70
CA HIS A 261 7.61 16.29 4.70
C HIS A 261 8.09 16.95 3.40
N ASN A 262 7.82 16.24 2.33
CA ASN A 262 8.26 16.60 1.00
C ASN A 262 7.60 17.89 0.46
N ILE A 263 8.36 18.68 -0.29
CA ILE A 263 7.92 19.89 -0.98
C ILE A 263 6.71 19.63 -1.93
N ASN A 264 6.54 18.40 -2.40
CA ASN A 264 5.37 18.03 -3.21
C ASN A 264 4.05 18.23 -2.47
N PHE A 265 4.02 18.05 -1.15
CA PHE A 265 2.86 18.39 -0.32
C PHE A 265 2.57 19.90 -0.33
N ARG A 266 3.61 20.76 -0.35
CA ARG A 266 3.44 22.19 -0.52
C ARG A 266 2.79 22.53 -1.85
N LYS A 267 3.21 21.89 -2.94
CA LYS A 267 2.66 22.12 -4.28
C LYS A 267 1.19 21.70 -4.37
N VAL A 268 0.79 20.63 -3.67
CA VAL A 268 -0.61 20.15 -3.66
C VAL A 268 -1.55 21.12 -2.94
N THR A 269 -1.10 21.75 -1.86
CA THR A 269 -1.97 22.57 -0.98
C THR A 269 -1.82 24.08 -1.17
N GLY A 270 -0.89 24.55 -1.99
CA GLY A 270 -0.61 25.99 -2.24
C GLY A 270 0.24 26.64 -1.15
N ASP A 271 -0.22 26.70 0.09
CA ASP A 271 0.39 27.47 1.17
C ASP A 271 0.87 26.62 2.34
N GLY A 272 1.83 25.75 2.15
CA GLY A 272 2.42 24.94 3.20
C GLY A 272 2.12 23.44 3.09
N CYS A 273 2.74 22.68 4.01
CA CYS A 273 2.62 21.23 4.04
C CYS A 273 1.22 20.79 4.42
N TYR A 274 0.66 19.86 3.63
CA TYR A 274 -0.63 19.26 3.87
C TYR A 274 -0.77 18.67 5.28
N ILE A 275 0.26 17.96 5.77
CA ILE A 275 0.25 17.31 7.08
C ILE A 275 0.28 18.35 8.20
N CYS A 276 1.11 19.40 8.08
CA CYS A 276 1.12 20.49 9.04
C CYS A 276 -0.24 21.16 9.13
N LYS A 277 -0.88 21.46 8.01
CA LYS A 277 -2.25 22.01 8.00
C LYS A 277 -3.28 21.09 8.65
N LEU A 278 -3.16 19.77 8.48
CA LEU A 278 -4.04 18.82 9.17
C LEU A 278 -3.77 18.80 10.68
N LYS A 279 -2.49 18.82 11.10
CA LYS A 279 -2.13 18.90 12.51
C LYS A 279 -2.72 20.16 13.15
N ASP A 280 -2.52 21.31 12.54
CA ASP A 280 -3.06 22.59 13.02
C ASP A 280 -4.59 22.55 13.11
N LEU A 281 -5.25 22.05 12.07
CA LEU A 281 -6.73 21.99 12.03
C LEU A 281 -7.33 21.07 13.07
N PHE A 282 -6.68 19.96 13.37
CA PHE A 282 -7.20 18.94 14.31
C PHE A 282 -6.53 18.93 15.67
N GLY A 283 -5.57 19.86 15.94
CA GLY A 283 -4.94 20.03 17.25
C GLY A 283 -3.96 18.92 17.63
N TYR A 284 -3.17 18.42 16.67
CA TYR A 284 -2.17 17.38 16.86
C TYR A 284 -0.74 17.91 16.75
#